data_288a390d68581ecabd769b83e0144073
#
_entry.id   288a390d68581ecabd769b83e0144073
#
_cell.length_a   1.000
_cell.length_b   1.000
_cell.length_c   1.000
_cell.angle_alpha   90.00
_cell.angle_beta   90.00
_cell.angle_gamma   90.00
#
_symmetry.space_group_name_H-M   'P 1'
#
loop_
_entity.id
_entity.type
_entity.pdbx_description
1 polymer ?
#
loop_
_entity_poly.entity_id
_entity_poly.type
_entity_poly.pdbx_seq_one_letter_code
_entity_poly.pdbx_strand_id
1 'polypeptide(L)'
;MDLTNKTILITGATDGIGKVLAEEFSKLGSNIILLGKNSSKLDEVYDRLDHSFEFQKHLILEADLSILNNESAHEILRAISHEFNILDGIIHNAAILGNMTPLEDYELSKWDEVLNINLRAPFLLTKTLKPILENSPMPRIIFTSSGVANMGRAFWGAYSVSKFGLKGLAEIFANEFETTTSIRVFNFDPGATQTKMRASARPAENPNSLKTPHALMSCYLWFFSEESSNSKVHYYEYADLSKKVTST
;
A
#
# COMPACT_ATOMS: atom_id res chain seq x y z
N MET A 1 -11.57 4.70 -15.57
CA MET A 1 -10.83 5.85 -14.99
C MET A 1 -9.49 5.91 -15.70
N ASP A 2 -9.06 7.09 -16.11
CA ASP A 2 -7.77 7.31 -16.75
C ASP A 2 -6.73 7.72 -15.68
N LEU A 3 -5.59 7.05 -15.64
CA LEU A 3 -4.47 7.36 -14.77
C LEU A 3 -3.22 7.80 -15.57
N THR A 4 -3.41 8.19 -16.82
CA THR A 4 -2.32 8.63 -17.70
C THR A 4 -1.46 9.71 -17.03
N ASN A 5 -0.15 9.49 -17.05
CA ASN A 5 0.86 10.34 -16.42
C ASN A 5 0.82 10.45 -14.89
N LYS A 6 -0.03 9.68 -14.19
CA LYS A 6 0.02 9.59 -12.73
C LYS A 6 1.21 8.74 -12.29
N THR A 7 2.01 9.25 -11.36
CA THR A 7 3.14 8.51 -10.79
C THR A 7 2.75 7.93 -9.44
N ILE A 8 2.79 6.60 -9.32
CA ILE A 8 2.29 5.88 -8.15
C ILE A 8 3.36 4.92 -7.62
N LEU A 9 3.76 5.12 -6.36
CA LEU A 9 4.63 4.22 -5.62
C LEU A 9 3.80 3.12 -4.96
N ILE A 10 4.18 1.87 -5.20
CA ILE A 10 3.55 0.70 -4.57
C ILE A 10 4.59 -0.08 -3.79
N THR A 11 4.42 -0.15 -2.46
CA THR A 11 5.28 -1.00 -1.62
C THR A 11 4.75 -2.44 -1.59
N GLY A 12 5.65 -3.42 -1.53
CA GLY A 12 5.27 -4.83 -1.62
C GLY A 12 4.67 -5.19 -2.98
N ALA A 13 5.22 -4.61 -4.05
CA ALA A 13 4.73 -4.77 -5.41
C ALA A 13 5.00 -6.13 -6.05
N THR A 14 5.71 -7.03 -5.37
CA THR A 14 6.17 -8.31 -5.96
C THR A 14 5.20 -9.48 -5.84
N ASP A 15 4.11 -9.35 -5.06
CA ASP A 15 3.15 -10.44 -4.85
C ASP A 15 1.75 -9.89 -4.48
N GLY A 16 0.73 -10.76 -4.56
CA GLY A 16 -0.61 -10.51 -4.07
C GLY A 16 -1.25 -9.23 -4.62
N ILE A 17 -1.77 -8.40 -3.73
CA ILE A 17 -2.49 -7.17 -4.08
C ILE A 17 -1.56 -6.17 -4.77
N GLY A 18 -0.35 -5.94 -4.23
CA GLY A 18 0.57 -4.94 -4.78
C GLY A 18 1.01 -5.22 -6.20
N LYS A 19 1.25 -6.49 -6.53
CA LYS A 19 1.57 -6.93 -7.89
C LYS A 19 0.43 -6.63 -8.86
N VAL A 20 -0.79 -7.02 -8.51
CA VAL A 20 -1.97 -6.80 -9.37
C VAL A 20 -2.22 -5.30 -9.55
N LEU A 21 -2.06 -4.48 -8.50
CA LEU A 21 -2.17 -3.02 -8.60
C LEU A 21 -1.15 -2.44 -9.58
N ALA A 22 0.10 -2.90 -9.52
CA ALA A 22 1.14 -2.43 -10.44
C ALA A 22 0.80 -2.77 -11.90
N GLU A 23 0.45 -4.03 -12.17
CA GLU A 23 0.09 -4.50 -13.51
C GLU A 23 -1.16 -3.79 -14.06
N GLU A 24 -2.20 -3.63 -13.26
CA GLU A 24 -3.45 -3.01 -13.72
C GLU A 24 -3.35 -1.48 -13.87
N PHE A 25 -2.65 -0.81 -12.95
CA PHE A 25 -2.47 0.65 -13.04
C PHE A 25 -1.57 1.04 -14.22
N SER A 26 -0.56 0.23 -14.55
CA SER A 26 0.25 0.48 -15.75
C SER A 26 -0.59 0.45 -17.03
N LYS A 27 -1.56 -0.47 -17.14
CA LYS A 27 -2.51 -0.54 -18.27
C LYS A 27 -3.44 0.68 -18.39
N LEU A 28 -3.54 1.48 -17.33
CA LEU A 28 -4.30 2.73 -17.30
C LEU A 28 -3.41 3.97 -17.53
N GLY A 29 -2.16 3.76 -17.96
CA GLY A 29 -1.21 4.81 -18.33
C GLY A 29 -0.41 5.40 -17.16
N SER A 30 -0.47 4.80 -15.95
CA SER A 30 0.32 5.27 -14.81
C SER A 30 1.80 4.94 -14.97
N ASN A 31 2.65 5.84 -14.49
CA ASN A 31 4.03 5.53 -14.14
C ASN A 31 4.02 4.76 -12.81
N ILE A 32 4.65 3.59 -12.78
CA ILE A 32 4.68 2.73 -11.60
C ILE A 32 6.08 2.70 -10.99
N ILE A 33 6.15 2.96 -9.70
CA ILE A 33 7.36 2.78 -8.91
C ILE A 33 7.16 1.52 -8.06
N LEU A 34 7.89 0.45 -8.41
CA LEU A 34 7.87 -0.82 -7.72
C LEU A 34 8.86 -0.79 -6.56
N LEU A 35 8.41 -0.91 -5.31
CA LEU A 35 9.28 -1.01 -4.16
C LEU A 35 9.14 -2.36 -3.46
N GLY A 36 10.27 -3.06 -3.28
CA GLY A 36 10.36 -4.36 -2.64
C GLY A 36 11.79 -4.77 -2.36
N LYS A 37 11.99 -5.89 -1.66
CA LYS A 37 13.32 -6.35 -1.25
C LYS A 37 13.95 -7.42 -2.14
N ASN A 38 13.23 -7.92 -3.13
CA ASN A 38 13.72 -9.01 -3.99
C ASN A 38 13.81 -8.52 -5.43
N SER A 39 15.02 -8.26 -5.89
CA SER A 39 15.33 -7.73 -7.21
C SER A 39 14.71 -8.59 -8.31
N SER A 40 14.97 -9.89 -8.34
CA SER A 40 14.47 -10.79 -9.39
C SER A 40 12.93 -10.78 -9.50
N LYS A 41 12.22 -10.68 -8.36
CA LYS A 41 10.76 -10.57 -8.39
C LYS A 41 10.26 -9.19 -8.82
N LEU A 42 11.03 -8.13 -8.55
CA LEU A 42 10.74 -6.80 -9.05
C LEU A 42 10.89 -6.76 -10.57
N ASP A 43 11.98 -7.37 -11.11
CA ASP A 43 12.21 -7.50 -12.55
C ASP A 43 11.08 -8.29 -13.23
N GLU A 44 10.67 -9.45 -12.64
CA GLU A 44 9.53 -10.24 -13.13
C GLU A 44 8.22 -9.44 -13.21
N VAL A 45 7.98 -8.52 -12.29
CA VAL A 45 6.77 -7.67 -12.32
C VAL A 45 6.97 -6.54 -13.32
N TYR A 46 8.15 -5.91 -13.35
CA TYR A 46 8.48 -4.84 -14.28
C TYR A 46 8.26 -5.26 -15.73
N ASP A 47 8.72 -6.46 -16.10
CA ASP A 47 8.56 -7.03 -17.45
C ASP A 47 7.09 -7.27 -17.86
N ARG A 48 6.17 -7.23 -16.89
CA ARG A 48 4.71 -7.40 -17.13
C ARG A 48 3.94 -6.09 -17.14
N LEU A 49 4.59 -4.98 -16.80
CA LEU A 49 3.94 -3.68 -16.84
C LEU A 49 3.65 -3.29 -18.29
N ASP A 50 2.58 -2.55 -18.48
CA ASP A 50 2.27 -1.96 -19.78
C ASP A 50 3.21 -0.77 -20.03
N HIS A 51 3.77 -0.71 -21.22
CA HIS A 51 4.67 0.36 -21.68
C HIS A 51 4.12 1.01 -22.98
N SER A 52 2.84 0.84 -23.28
CA SER A 52 2.24 1.26 -24.54
C SER A 52 1.90 2.75 -24.62
N PHE A 53 1.84 3.43 -23.49
CA PHE A 53 1.54 4.86 -23.47
C PHE A 53 2.79 5.71 -23.74
N GLU A 54 2.63 6.76 -24.53
CA GLU A 54 3.69 7.72 -24.79
C GLU A 54 4.15 8.39 -23.48
N PHE A 55 5.45 8.45 -23.26
CA PHE A 55 6.10 9.00 -22.06
C PHE A 55 5.87 8.23 -20.75
N GLN A 56 5.22 7.07 -20.78
CA GLN A 56 5.08 6.21 -19.61
C GLN A 56 6.45 5.70 -19.15
N LYS A 57 6.72 5.80 -17.84
CA LYS A 57 7.96 5.34 -17.23
C LYS A 57 7.66 4.50 -16.00
N HIS A 58 8.48 3.48 -15.78
CA HIS A 58 8.44 2.69 -14.56
C HIS A 58 9.80 2.68 -13.88
N LEU A 59 9.83 2.54 -12.56
CA LEU A 59 11.05 2.53 -11.76
C LEU A 59 11.02 1.35 -10.79
N ILE A 60 12.14 0.65 -10.67
CA ILE A 60 12.39 -0.35 -9.64
C ILE A 60 13.19 0.28 -8.51
N LEU A 61 12.73 0.11 -7.28
CA LEU A 61 13.45 0.48 -6.07
C LEU A 61 13.59 -0.76 -5.18
N GLU A 62 14.80 -1.30 -5.14
CA GLU A 62 15.12 -2.38 -4.22
C GLU A 62 15.38 -1.80 -2.83
N ALA A 63 14.54 -2.17 -1.85
CA ALA A 63 14.69 -1.74 -0.47
C ALA A 63 14.11 -2.76 0.51
N ASP A 64 14.86 -3.07 1.57
CA ASP A 64 14.36 -3.87 2.69
C ASP A 64 13.75 -2.93 3.75
N LEU A 65 12.42 -2.98 3.84
CA LEU A 65 11.65 -2.16 4.78
C LEU A 65 11.87 -2.54 6.24
N SER A 66 12.42 -3.73 6.54
CA SER A 66 12.71 -4.16 7.92
C SER A 66 13.84 -3.37 8.56
N ILE A 67 14.75 -2.82 7.75
CA ILE A 67 15.92 -2.04 8.17
C ILE A 67 15.89 -0.60 7.68
N LEU A 68 14.77 -0.17 7.09
CA LEU A 68 14.62 1.19 6.58
C LEU A 68 14.91 2.22 7.67
N ASN A 69 15.75 3.20 7.37
CA ASN A 69 16.12 4.30 8.24
C ASN A 69 15.97 5.65 7.51
N ASN A 70 16.28 6.76 8.16
CA ASN A 70 16.17 8.09 7.56
C ASN A 70 17.04 8.25 6.31
N GLU A 71 18.27 7.71 6.32
CA GLU A 71 19.21 7.83 5.20
C GLU A 71 18.68 7.08 3.97
N SER A 72 18.34 5.79 4.13
CA SER A 72 17.78 4.97 3.03
C SER A 72 16.42 5.49 2.55
N ALA A 73 15.59 6.07 3.42
CA ALA A 73 14.36 6.74 2.99
C ALA A 73 14.64 7.98 2.12
N HIS A 74 15.68 8.77 2.43
CA HIS A 74 16.09 9.88 1.59
C HIS A 74 16.76 9.44 0.28
N GLU A 75 17.42 8.28 0.25
CA GLU A 75 17.91 7.69 -1.01
C GLU A 75 16.75 7.33 -1.92
N ILE A 76 15.68 6.75 -1.38
CA ILE A 76 14.44 6.50 -2.11
C ILE A 76 13.86 7.81 -2.68
N LEU A 77 13.78 8.86 -1.87
CA LEU A 77 13.32 10.19 -2.35
C LEU A 77 14.20 10.71 -3.48
N ARG A 78 15.53 10.64 -3.35
CA ARG A 78 16.46 11.09 -4.41
C ARG A 78 16.28 10.30 -5.70
N ALA A 79 16.14 8.97 -5.62
CA ALA A 79 15.92 8.12 -6.79
C ALA A 79 14.60 8.45 -7.50
N ILE A 80 13.52 8.66 -6.73
CA ILE A 80 12.23 9.08 -7.29
C ILE A 80 12.33 10.47 -7.93
N SER A 81 12.94 11.44 -7.22
CA SER A 81 13.05 12.83 -7.71
C SER A 81 13.97 12.99 -8.92
N HIS A 82 14.87 12.03 -9.17
CA HIS A 82 15.69 12.00 -10.38
C HIS A 82 14.87 11.67 -11.63
N GLU A 83 13.89 10.78 -11.51
CA GLU A 83 13.07 10.30 -12.62
C GLU A 83 11.73 11.04 -12.75
N PHE A 84 11.17 11.51 -11.64
CA PHE A 84 9.82 12.09 -11.56
C PHE A 84 9.84 13.40 -10.77
N ASN A 85 9.18 14.41 -11.29
CA ASN A 85 8.98 15.68 -10.60
C ASN A 85 7.81 15.67 -9.62
N ILE A 86 6.90 14.71 -9.78
CA ILE A 86 5.62 14.61 -9.09
C ILE A 86 5.40 13.15 -8.67
N LEU A 87 4.92 12.98 -7.46
CA LEU A 87 4.39 11.71 -6.98
C LEU A 87 2.89 11.88 -6.69
N ASP A 88 2.04 11.22 -7.46
CA ASP A 88 0.58 11.34 -7.32
C ASP A 88 0.01 10.39 -6.27
N GLY A 89 0.72 9.32 -5.96
CA GLY A 89 0.23 8.39 -4.96
C GLY A 89 1.29 7.51 -4.32
N ILE A 90 1.02 7.14 -3.07
CA ILE A 90 1.72 6.06 -2.37
C ILE A 90 0.69 5.03 -1.92
N ILE A 91 0.91 3.78 -2.28
CA ILE A 91 0.15 2.66 -1.75
C ILE A 91 1.07 1.85 -0.83
N HIS A 92 0.89 2.04 0.47
CA HIS A 92 1.54 1.25 1.50
C HIS A 92 0.85 -0.12 1.61
N ASN A 93 1.30 -1.06 0.79
CA ASN A 93 0.75 -2.41 0.73
C ASN A 93 1.71 -3.45 1.32
N ALA A 94 3.01 -3.18 1.38
CA ALA A 94 3.98 -4.08 1.98
C ALA A 94 3.60 -4.43 3.42
N ALA A 95 3.57 -5.71 3.72
CA ALA A 95 3.35 -6.23 5.06
C ALA A 95 3.87 -7.67 5.18
N ILE A 96 4.19 -8.08 6.39
CA ILE A 96 4.42 -9.48 6.74
C ILE A 96 3.50 -9.89 7.88
N LEU A 97 3.10 -11.16 7.88
CA LEU A 97 2.21 -11.72 8.90
C LEU A 97 2.93 -11.93 10.25
N GLY A 98 4.22 -12.28 10.20
CA GLY A 98 4.96 -12.75 11.37
C GLY A 98 4.52 -14.15 11.81
N ASN A 99 4.79 -14.49 13.06
CA ASN A 99 4.44 -15.78 13.64
C ASN A 99 2.99 -15.79 14.14
N MET A 100 2.28 -16.90 13.89
CA MET A 100 0.93 -17.16 14.42
C MET A 100 1.07 -17.98 15.70
N THR A 101 1.42 -17.32 16.80
CA THR A 101 1.71 -17.95 18.11
C THR A 101 1.12 -17.14 19.26
N PRO A 102 0.93 -17.70 20.48
CA PRO A 102 0.59 -16.93 21.66
C PRO A 102 1.57 -15.78 21.90
N LEU A 103 1.11 -14.68 22.49
CA LEU A 103 1.97 -13.51 22.72
C LEU A 103 3.13 -13.80 23.67
N GLU A 104 2.95 -14.67 24.64
CA GLU A 104 3.98 -15.08 25.59
C GLU A 104 5.15 -15.83 24.94
N ASP A 105 4.89 -16.50 23.81
CA ASP A 105 5.88 -17.26 23.04
C ASP A 105 6.39 -16.48 21.81
N TYR A 106 6.00 -15.20 21.68
CA TYR A 106 6.34 -14.44 20.47
C TYR A 106 7.81 -14.02 20.48
N GLU A 107 8.56 -14.43 19.47
CA GLU A 107 9.98 -14.08 19.32
C GLU A 107 10.16 -12.58 19.08
N LEU A 108 10.97 -11.92 19.93
CA LEU A 108 11.15 -10.47 19.90
C LEU A 108 11.68 -9.96 18.54
N SER A 109 12.63 -10.67 17.93
CA SER A 109 13.16 -10.31 16.61
C SER A 109 12.09 -10.30 15.52
N LYS A 110 11.13 -11.23 15.59
CA LYS A 110 9.99 -11.30 14.66
C LYS A 110 8.94 -10.24 14.96
N TRP A 111 8.75 -9.91 16.22
CA TRP A 111 7.92 -8.78 16.64
C TRP A 111 8.44 -7.48 16.04
N ASP A 112 9.74 -7.20 16.20
CA ASP A 112 10.39 -6.00 15.69
C ASP A 112 10.36 -5.95 14.16
N GLU A 113 10.61 -7.06 13.47
CA GLU A 113 10.53 -7.16 12.01
C GLU A 113 9.13 -6.78 11.50
N VAL A 114 8.07 -7.32 12.13
CA VAL A 114 6.70 -7.01 11.75
C VAL A 114 6.38 -5.53 11.97
N LEU A 115 6.74 -4.96 13.11
CA LEU A 115 6.48 -3.54 13.40
C LEU A 115 7.29 -2.62 12.48
N ASN A 116 8.53 -2.99 12.17
CA ASN A 116 9.36 -2.22 11.26
C ASN A 116 8.77 -2.15 9.85
N ILE A 117 8.36 -3.30 9.28
CA ILE A 117 7.81 -3.35 7.92
C ILE A 117 6.41 -2.76 7.87
N ASN A 118 5.51 -3.18 8.80
CA ASN A 118 4.08 -2.88 8.68
C ASN A 118 3.69 -1.50 9.21
N LEU A 119 4.51 -0.87 10.06
CA LEU A 119 4.17 0.39 10.74
C LEU A 119 5.25 1.45 10.58
N ARG A 120 6.50 1.15 10.98
CA ARG A 120 7.58 2.13 10.96
C ARG A 120 7.98 2.56 9.55
N ALA A 121 8.08 1.62 8.61
CA ALA A 121 8.42 1.94 7.23
C ALA A 121 7.35 2.81 6.53
N PRO A 122 6.04 2.53 6.63
CA PRO A 122 4.99 3.44 6.17
C PRO A 122 5.11 4.85 6.74
N PHE A 123 5.39 4.99 8.04
CA PHE A 123 5.63 6.31 8.66
C PHE A 123 6.82 7.03 8.02
N LEU A 124 7.98 6.36 7.92
CA LEU A 124 9.20 6.96 7.37
C LEU A 124 9.03 7.37 5.90
N LEU A 125 8.47 6.49 5.07
CA LEU A 125 8.25 6.79 3.66
C LEU A 125 7.26 7.95 3.47
N THR A 126 6.14 7.95 4.19
CA THR A 126 5.16 9.04 4.13
C THR A 126 5.80 10.38 4.49
N LYS A 127 6.52 10.42 5.63
CA LYS A 127 7.21 11.62 6.09
C LYS A 127 8.25 12.13 5.07
N THR A 128 9.05 11.22 4.54
CA THR A 128 10.17 11.57 3.64
C THR A 128 9.69 11.97 2.25
N LEU A 129 8.63 11.32 1.75
CA LEU A 129 8.11 11.56 0.39
C LEU A 129 7.04 12.67 0.35
N LYS A 130 6.64 13.25 1.49
CA LYS A 130 5.67 14.35 1.54
C LYS A 130 6.01 15.50 0.58
N PRO A 131 7.26 16.01 0.51
CA PRO A 131 7.56 17.14 -0.37
C PRO A 131 7.29 16.88 -1.86
N ILE A 132 7.56 15.68 -2.38
CA ILE A 132 7.29 15.34 -3.78
C ILE A 132 5.81 15.03 -4.04
N LEU A 133 5.08 14.56 -3.01
CA LEU A 133 3.61 14.43 -3.05
C LEU A 133 2.92 15.80 -3.15
N GLU A 134 3.42 16.81 -2.45
CA GLU A 134 2.86 18.16 -2.48
C GLU A 134 2.96 18.84 -3.86
N ASN A 135 3.82 18.34 -4.75
CA ASN A 135 3.88 18.80 -6.14
C ASN A 135 2.69 18.29 -6.98
N SER A 136 1.97 17.27 -6.53
CA SER A 136 0.78 16.77 -7.24
C SER A 136 -0.44 17.65 -6.94
N PRO A 137 -1.29 17.92 -7.94
CA PRO A 137 -2.55 18.61 -7.71
C PRO A 137 -3.57 17.78 -6.91
N MET A 138 -3.38 16.45 -6.88
CA MET A 138 -4.34 15.53 -6.24
C MET A 138 -3.62 14.31 -5.62
N PRO A 139 -2.74 14.53 -4.64
CA PRO A 139 -1.91 13.47 -4.08
C PRO A 139 -2.71 12.54 -3.15
N ARG A 140 -2.39 11.24 -3.19
CA ARG A 140 -3.08 10.19 -2.44
C ARG A 140 -2.09 9.33 -1.65
N ILE A 141 -2.44 9.05 -0.41
CA ILE A 141 -1.74 8.06 0.41
C ILE A 141 -2.76 7.01 0.84
N ILE A 142 -2.51 5.76 0.46
CA ILE A 142 -3.39 4.64 0.80
C ILE A 142 -2.61 3.64 1.66
N PHE A 143 -3.08 3.40 2.88
CA PHE A 143 -2.57 2.36 3.76
C PHE A 143 -3.45 1.12 3.63
N THR A 144 -2.86 -0.01 3.22
CA THR A 144 -3.58 -1.28 3.17
C THR A 144 -3.69 -1.88 4.57
N SER A 145 -4.91 -1.85 5.09
CA SER A 145 -5.30 -2.31 6.42
C SER A 145 -5.70 -3.79 6.46
N SER A 146 -6.42 -4.16 7.49
CA SER A 146 -6.99 -5.50 7.71
C SER A 146 -8.06 -5.43 8.78
N GLY A 147 -9.04 -6.32 8.77
CA GLY A 147 -10.07 -6.44 9.82
C GLY A 147 -9.50 -6.64 11.22
N VAL A 148 -8.26 -7.15 11.35
CA VAL A 148 -7.58 -7.25 12.66
C VAL A 148 -7.04 -5.91 13.17
N ALA A 149 -7.21 -4.81 12.43
CA ALA A 149 -6.97 -3.45 12.91
C ALA A 149 -8.11 -2.89 13.78
N ASN A 150 -9.26 -3.58 13.79
CA ASN A 150 -10.44 -3.18 14.58
C ASN A 150 -10.70 -4.10 15.77
N MET A 151 -10.17 -5.34 15.72
CA MET A 151 -10.36 -6.32 16.76
C MET A 151 -9.14 -7.25 16.84
N GLY A 152 -8.45 -7.25 17.99
CA GLY A 152 -7.37 -8.18 18.29
C GLY A 152 -7.89 -9.63 18.32
N ARG A 153 -7.12 -10.56 17.79
CA ARG A 153 -7.45 -11.98 17.78
C ARG A 153 -6.28 -12.79 18.33
N ALA A 154 -6.56 -13.85 19.04
CA ALA A 154 -5.54 -14.79 19.50
C ALA A 154 -4.67 -15.26 18.33
N PHE A 155 -3.38 -15.37 18.57
CA PHE A 155 -2.34 -15.77 17.63
C PHE A 155 -1.96 -14.75 16.51
N TRP A 156 -2.63 -13.60 16.43
CA TRP A 156 -2.33 -12.58 15.43
C TRP A 156 -1.29 -11.53 15.89
N GLY A 157 -0.81 -11.63 17.11
CA GLY A 157 0.31 -10.94 17.74
C GLY A 157 0.73 -9.60 17.10
N ALA A 158 1.98 -9.52 16.68
CA ALA A 158 2.57 -8.31 16.11
C ALA A 158 1.83 -7.80 14.87
N TYR A 159 1.28 -8.69 14.05
CA TYR A 159 0.51 -8.29 12.86
C TYR A 159 -0.71 -7.43 13.24
N SER A 160 -1.53 -7.94 14.18
CA SER A 160 -2.70 -7.18 14.63
C SER A 160 -2.29 -5.85 15.23
N VAL A 161 -1.31 -5.84 16.15
CA VAL A 161 -0.78 -4.60 16.76
C VAL A 161 -0.28 -3.62 15.70
N SER A 162 0.47 -4.10 14.70
CA SER A 162 0.94 -3.24 13.61
C SER A 162 -0.19 -2.61 12.80
N LYS A 163 -1.28 -3.36 12.54
CA LYS A 163 -2.44 -2.85 11.78
C LYS A 163 -3.32 -1.90 12.59
N PHE A 164 -3.45 -2.09 13.92
CA PHE A 164 -4.03 -1.08 14.81
C PHE A 164 -3.20 0.22 14.79
N GLY A 165 -1.86 0.10 14.95
CA GLY A 165 -0.97 1.24 14.87
C GLY A 165 -1.03 1.95 13.52
N LEU A 166 -1.09 1.19 12.42
CA LEU A 166 -1.19 1.74 11.06
C LEU A 166 -2.50 2.52 10.85
N LYS A 167 -3.62 2.04 11.45
CA LYS A 167 -4.90 2.77 11.41
C LYS A 167 -4.79 4.10 12.12
N GLY A 168 -4.26 4.13 13.35
CA GLY A 168 -4.03 5.37 14.08
C GLY A 168 -3.07 6.32 13.35
N LEU A 169 -2.00 5.79 12.75
CA LEU A 169 -1.06 6.58 11.94
C LEU A 169 -1.75 7.23 10.73
N ALA A 170 -2.60 6.49 10.04
CA ALA A 170 -3.36 7.01 8.89
C ALA A 170 -4.32 8.14 9.31
N GLU A 171 -5.02 7.99 10.43
CA GLU A 171 -5.92 9.00 10.99
C GLU A 171 -5.16 10.29 11.38
N ILE A 172 -3.97 10.15 11.99
CA ILE A 172 -3.12 11.29 12.35
C ILE A 172 -2.66 12.03 11.09
N PHE A 173 -2.10 11.33 10.11
CA PHE A 173 -1.68 11.95 8.85
C PHE A 173 -2.83 12.60 8.10
N ALA A 174 -4.01 11.99 8.09
CA ALA A 174 -5.19 12.57 7.47
C ALA A 174 -5.53 13.91 8.13
N ASN A 175 -5.59 13.95 9.44
CA ASN A 175 -5.93 15.17 10.19
C ASN A 175 -4.89 16.29 9.99
N GLU A 176 -3.59 15.95 10.04
CA GLU A 176 -2.50 16.92 9.87
C GLU A 176 -2.43 17.46 8.43
N PHE A 177 -2.58 16.58 7.42
CA PHE A 177 -2.38 16.97 6.03
C PHE A 177 -3.59 17.69 5.43
N GLU A 178 -4.81 17.34 5.81
CA GLU A 178 -6.03 17.97 5.30
C GLU A 178 -6.13 19.46 5.61
N THR A 179 -5.51 19.91 6.71
CA THR A 179 -5.54 21.31 7.12
C THR A 179 -4.47 22.16 6.44
N THR A 180 -3.42 21.55 5.91
CA THR A 180 -2.21 22.23 5.42
C THR A 180 -1.85 21.94 3.98
N THR A 181 -2.41 20.88 3.38
CA THR A 181 -2.05 20.41 2.04
C THR A 181 -3.28 19.90 1.27
N SER A 182 -3.08 19.55 -0.01
CA SER A 182 -4.07 18.82 -0.83
C SER A 182 -3.97 17.28 -0.68
N ILE A 183 -3.05 16.77 0.15
CA ILE A 183 -2.85 15.34 0.33
C ILE A 183 -4.06 14.73 1.02
N ARG A 184 -4.62 13.66 0.41
CA ARG A 184 -5.67 12.85 1.02
C ARG A 184 -5.10 11.51 1.46
N VAL A 185 -5.43 11.13 2.67
CA VAL A 185 -4.95 9.90 3.31
C VAL A 185 -6.11 8.95 3.56
N PHE A 186 -5.95 7.72 3.12
CA PHE A 186 -6.96 6.67 3.27
C PHE A 186 -6.36 5.42 3.91
N ASN A 187 -7.16 4.76 4.72
CA ASN A 187 -6.87 3.46 5.28
C ASN A 187 -7.90 2.46 4.74
N PHE A 188 -7.47 1.47 3.98
CA PHE A 188 -8.35 0.55 3.27
C PHE A 188 -8.16 -0.89 3.75
N ASP A 189 -9.22 -1.48 4.30
CA ASP A 189 -9.28 -2.91 4.57
C ASP A 189 -9.79 -3.66 3.34
N PRO A 190 -8.93 -4.39 2.64
CA PRO A 190 -9.32 -5.17 1.47
C PRO A 190 -10.17 -6.39 1.84
N GLY A 191 -10.31 -6.73 3.12
CA GLY A 191 -10.95 -7.94 3.59
C GLY A 191 -10.23 -9.23 3.16
N ALA A 192 -10.85 -10.37 3.34
CA ALA A 192 -10.29 -11.66 2.92
C ALA A 192 -10.11 -11.70 1.40
N THR A 193 -8.85 -11.80 0.97
CA THR A 193 -8.42 -11.76 -0.43
C THR A 193 -7.48 -12.92 -0.71
N GLN A 194 -7.59 -13.55 -1.87
CA GLN A 194 -6.78 -14.68 -2.30
C GLN A 194 -5.32 -14.27 -2.50
N THR A 195 -4.49 -14.45 -1.50
CA THR A 195 -3.06 -14.14 -1.49
C THR A 195 -2.28 -15.21 -0.74
N LYS A 196 -0.97 -15.29 -0.95
CA LYS A 196 -0.08 -16.20 -0.19
C LYS A 196 -0.12 -15.88 1.31
N MET A 197 -0.16 -14.62 1.69
CA MET A 197 -0.30 -14.21 3.10
C MET A 197 -1.60 -14.75 3.71
N ARG A 198 -2.72 -14.68 3.00
CA ARG A 198 -3.99 -15.24 3.46
C ARG A 198 -3.95 -16.75 3.62
N ALA A 199 -3.36 -17.45 2.66
CA ALA A 199 -3.17 -18.91 2.73
C ALA A 199 -2.32 -19.30 3.95
N SER A 200 -1.26 -18.54 4.25
CA SER A 200 -0.43 -18.78 5.45
C SER A 200 -1.20 -18.50 6.75
N ALA A 201 -2.04 -17.46 6.79
CA ALA A 201 -2.84 -17.11 7.97
C ALA A 201 -4.02 -18.06 8.21
N ARG A 202 -4.54 -18.70 7.16
CA ARG A 202 -5.73 -19.55 7.16
C ARG A 202 -5.55 -20.78 6.27
N PRO A 203 -4.65 -21.73 6.63
CA PRO A 203 -4.32 -22.86 5.76
C PRO A 203 -5.50 -23.78 5.42
N ALA A 204 -6.52 -23.85 6.29
CA ALA A 204 -7.71 -24.68 6.09
C ALA A 204 -8.83 -23.97 5.28
N GLU A 205 -8.65 -22.70 4.92
CA GLU A 205 -9.64 -21.93 4.14
C GLU A 205 -9.56 -22.28 2.67
N ASN A 206 -10.71 -22.51 2.03
CA ASN A 206 -10.76 -22.77 0.60
C ASN A 206 -10.40 -21.48 -0.18
N PRO A 207 -9.26 -21.44 -0.91
CA PRO A 207 -8.86 -20.24 -1.65
C PRO A 207 -9.90 -19.79 -2.69
N ASN A 208 -10.65 -20.72 -3.28
CA ASN A 208 -11.64 -20.44 -4.31
C ASN A 208 -12.92 -19.76 -3.75
N SER A 209 -13.10 -19.73 -2.44
CA SER A 209 -14.17 -18.95 -1.81
C SER A 209 -13.81 -17.48 -1.59
N LEU A 210 -12.56 -17.11 -1.86
CA LEU A 210 -12.05 -15.76 -1.65
C LEU A 210 -12.08 -14.95 -2.95
N LYS A 211 -12.33 -13.64 -2.83
CA LYS A 211 -12.15 -12.74 -3.96
C LYS A 211 -10.68 -12.67 -4.36
N THR A 212 -10.42 -12.51 -5.63
CA THR A 212 -9.07 -12.29 -6.16
C THR A 212 -8.62 -10.84 -5.90
N PRO A 213 -7.30 -10.55 -5.94
CA PRO A 213 -6.81 -9.17 -5.87
C PRO A 213 -7.41 -8.25 -6.94
N HIS A 214 -7.74 -8.75 -8.13
CA HIS A 214 -8.39 -7.98 -9.20
C HIS A 214 -9.75 -7.39 -8.78
N ALA A 215 -10.49 -8.07 -7.90
CA ALA A 215 -11.76 -7.56 -7.41
C ALA A 215 -11.63 -6.26 -6.60
N LEU A 216 -10.42 -5.93 -6.14
CA LEU A 216 -10.13 -4.72 -5.38
C LEU A 216 -9.88 -3.49 -6.27
N MET A 217 -9.70 -3.68 -7.59
CA MET A 217 -9.25 -2.63 -8.50
C MET A 217 -10.17 -1.41 -8.49
N SER A 218 -11.50 -1.62 -8.56
CA SER A 218 -12.47 -0.52 -8.54
C SER A 218 -12.35 0.33 -7.27
N CYS A 219 -12.08 -0.30 -6.11
CA CYS A 219 -11.88 0.42 -4.85
C CYS A 219 -10.58 1.22 -4.85
N TYR A 220 -9.48 0.64 -5.31
CA TYR A 220 -8.21 1.38 -5.37
C TYR A 220 -8.26 2.51 -6.39
N LEU A 221 -8.91 2.34 -7.54
CA LEU A 221 -9.13 3.39 -8.52
C LEU A 221 -9.97 4.54 -7.94
N TRP A 222 -11.00 4.22 -7.17
CA TRP A 222 -11.82 5.25 -6.53
C TRP A 222 -11.01 6.21 -5.65
N PHE A 223 -9.96 5.74 -4.95
CA PHE A 223 -9.10 6.63 -4.17
C PHE A 223 -8.38 7.68 -5.01
N PHE A 224 -8.19 7.45 -6.30
CA PHE A 224 -7.61 8.41 -7.25
C PHE A 224 -8.65 9.26 -7.98
N SER A 225 -9.94 9.15 -7.64
CA SER A 225 -11.02 9.94 -8.23
C SER A 225 -11.18 11.30 -7.58
N GLU A 226 -11.84 12.22 -8.27
CA GLU A 226 -12.28 13.51 -7.70
C GLU A 226 -13.29 13.30 -6.56
N GLU A 227 -14.15 12.29 -6.66
CA GLU A 227 -15.13 11.97 -5.62
C GLU A 227 -14.45 11.70 -4.28
N SER A 228 -13.31 10.97 -4.28
CA SER A 228 -12.55 10.69 -3.06
C SER A 228 -11.97 11.95 -2.41
N SER A 229 -11.72 13.03 -3.19
CA SER A 229 -11.21 14.29 -2.67
C SER A 229 -12.18 14.95 -1.69
N ASN A 230 -13.47 14.73 -1.87
CA ASN A 230 -14.53 15.32 -1.05
C ASN A 230 -14.95 14.42 0.13
N SER A 231 -14.32 13.24 0.26
CA SER A 231 -14.65 12.35 1.36
C SER A 231 -14.09 12.88 2.68
N LYS A 232 -14.92 12.80 3.72
CA LYS A 232 -14.53 13.06 5.11
C LYS A 232 -14.22 11.77 5.87
N VAL A 233 -14.35 10.63 5.20
CA VAL A 233 -14.06 9.29 5.76
C VAL A 233 -12.66 8.89 5.36
N HIS A 234 -11.89 8.40 6.32
CA HIS A 234 -10.50 7.97 6.10
C HIS A 234 -10.32 6.45 6.16
N TYR A 235 -11.26 5.73 6.75
CA TYR A 235 -11.23 4.27 6.84
C TYR A 235 -12.35 3.68 5.98
N TYR A 236 -11.97 2.76 5.10
CA TYR A 236 -12.87 2.06 4.20
C TYR A 236 -12.67 0.56 4.27
N GLU A 237 -13.77 -0.17 4.31
CA GLU A 237 -13.78 -1.61 4.10
C GLU A 237 -14.24 -1.93 2.67
N TYR A 238 -13.65 -2.97 2.09
CA TYR A 238 -14.04 -3.44 0.76
C TYR A 238 -15.55 -3.68 0.65
N ALA A 239 -16.14 -4.29 1.68
CA ALA A 239 -17.57 -4.62 1.69
C ALA A 239 -18.49 -3.42 1.45
N ASP A 240 -18.10 -2.23 1.89
CA ASP A 240 -18.88 -1.02 1.76
C ASP A 240 -18.46 -0.20 0.54
N LEU A 241 -17.14 -0.03 0.34
CA LEU A 241 -16.64 0.76 -0.78
C LEU A 241 -16.97 0.10 -2.13
N SER A 242 -16.92 -1.23 -2.23
CA SER A 242 -17.25 -1.93 -3.47
C SER A 242 -18.69 -1.70 -3.92
N LYS A 243 -19.64 -1.60 -2.99
CA LYS A 243 -21.05 -1.26 -3.30
C LYS A 243 -21.18 0.16 -3.84
N LYS A 244 -20.44 1.09 -3.24
CA LYS A 244 -20.44 2.49 -3.65
C LYS A 244 -19.91 2.66 -5.07
N VAL A 245 -18.76 2.04 -5.40
CA VAL A 245 -18.13 2.19 -6.72
C VAL A 245 -18.81 1.40 -7.85
N THR A 246 -19.68 0.43 -7.53
CA THR A 246 -20.50 -0.29 -8.53
C THR A 246 -21.84 0.38 -8.80
N SER A 247 -22.25 1.33 -7.98
CA SER A 247 -23.53 2.05 -8.10
C SER A 247 -23.42 3.35 -8.92
N THR A 248 -22.18 3.71 -9.27
CA THR A 248 -21.83 4.89 -10.08
C THR A 248 -21.44 4.45 -11.49
#